data_bdfa2e837251a40f5f3356a2210256d3
#
_entry.id   bdfa2e837251a40f5f3356a2210256d3
#
_cell.length_a   1.000
_cell.length_b   1.000
_cell.length_c   1.000
_cell.angle_alpha   90.00
_cell.angle_beta   90.00
_cell.angle_gamma   90.00
#
_symmetry.space_group_name_H-M   'P 1'
#
loop_
_entity.id
_entity.type
_entity.pdbx_description
1 polymer ?
#
loop_
_entity_poly.entity_id
_entity_poly.type
_entity_poly.pdbx_seq_one_letter_code
_entity_poly.pdbx_strand_id
1 'polypeptide(L)'
;MPSVFTVRALLLDMDGTLVDSGAVVERCWSRFAHRHGLEPAAVLAVVHGRQGHATMAELLPDRPMAENYAENAVMLAEETADLDGVVPVPGAPAFLASLAGLPHALVTSASDGLARARMEASALPLPPVMVTAERVGASKPDPEGFLKGAAELGFAPAECLVFEDAEVGVAAARAGGMPVVGVGPRAAAYGPDALAATLLDVTVTAGPEGLLTVTVG
;
A
#
# COMPACT_ATOMS: atom_id res chain seq x y z
N MET A 1 -20.48 11.20 11.34
CA MET A 1 -20.84 9.92 12.00
C MET A 1 -19.78 8.91 11.58
N PRO A 2 -19.34 8.01 12.46
CA PRO A 2 -18.36 6.99 12.09
C PRO A 2 -18.91 6.10 10.98
N SER A 3 -18.04 5.67 10.07
CA SER A 3 -18.35 4.65 9.06
C SER A 3 -18.14 3.27 9.66
N VAL A 4 -19.05 2.32 9.37
CA VAL A 4 -18.98 0.95 9.90
C VAL A 4 -19.05 -0.03 8.74
N PHE A 5 -18.10 -0.96 8.70
CA PHE A 5 -18.04 -2.05 7.72
C PHE A 5 -18.16 -3.40 8.44
N THR A 6 -18.85 -4.34 7.82
CA THR A 6 -18.91 -5.74 8.26
C THR A 6 -18.31 -6.60 7.15
N VAL A 7 -17.15 -7.19 7.42
CA VAL A 7 -16.34 -7.92 6.44
C VAL A 7 -15.74 -9.19 7.05
N ARG A 8 -15.02 -9.98 6.28
CA ARG A 8 -14.35 -11.21 6.75
C ARG A 8 -12.83 -11.09 6.78
N ALA A 9 -12.26 -10.19 5.99
CA ALA A 9 -10.80 -10.04 5.90
C ALA A 9 -10.41 -8.59 5.61
N LEU A 10 -9.17 -8.23 5.96
CA LEU A 10 -8.58 -6.94 5.67
C LEU A 10 -7.40 -7.09 4.71
N LEU A 11 -7.33 -6.23 3.71
CA LEU A 11 -6.23 -6.14 2.77
C LEU A 11 -5.54 -4.79 2.96
N LEU A 12 -4.29 -4.83 3.37
CA LEU A 12 -3.57 -3.66 3.85
C LEU A 12 -2.48 -3.30 2.84
N ASP A 13 -2.52 -2.11 2.28
CA ASP A 13 -1.35 -1.55 1.65
C ASP A 13 -0.26 -1.25 2.70
N MET A 14 0.96 -0.98 2.27
CA MET A 14 2.09 -0.75 3.14
C MET A 14 2.48 0.72 3.25
N ASP A 15 2.98 1.28 2.13
CA ASP A 15 3.63 2.59 2.11
C ASP A 15 2.61 3.74 2.13
N GLY A 16 2.60 4.54 3.18
CA GLY A 16 1.59 5.56 3.43
C GLY A 16 0.37 5.06 4.20
N THR A 17 0.22 3.73 4.33
CA THR A 17 -0.90 3.08 5.03
C THR A 17 -0.46 2.49 6.38
N LEU A 18 0.56 1.64 6.42
CA LEU A 18 1.13 1.05 7.64
C LEU A 18 2.47 1.70 8.00
N VAL A 19 3.26 2.01 7.00
CA VAL A 19 4.62 2.54 7.10
C VAL A 19 4.67 3.90 6.42
N ASP A 20 5.16 4.92 7.11
CA ASP A 20 5.56 6.16 6.49
C ASP A 20 6.99 6.03 5.96
N SER A 21 7.11 5.87 4.65
CA SER A 21 8.36 5.82 3.88
C SER A 21 8.58 7.09 3.06
N GLY A 22 7.77 8.12 3.26
CA GLY A 22 7.76 9.32 2.44
C GLY A 22 9.13 9.95 2.25
N ALA A 23 9.92 10.06 3.31
CA ALA A 23 11.23 10.69 3.26
C ALA A 23 12.23 9.95 2.34
N VAL A 24 12.29 8.62 2.39
CA VAL A 24 13.18 7.83 1.53
C VAL A 24 12.69 7.83 0.08
N VAL A 25 11.39 7.70 -0.13
CA VAL A 25 10.77 7.78 -1.47
C VAL A 25 11.10 9.13 -2.12
N GLU A 26 10.91 10.23 -1.40
CA GLU A 26 11.24 11.59 -1.89
C GLU A 26 12.72 11.70 -2.27
N ARG A 27 13.63 11.20 -1.43
CA ARG A 27 15.08 11.22 -1.75
C ARG A 27 15.41 10.43 -3.01
N CYS A 28 14.89 9.21 -3.14
CA CYS A 28 15.19 8.34 -4.29
C CYS A 28 14.60 8.90 -5.59
N TRP A 29 13.34 9.31 -5.56
CA TRP A 29 12.67 9.84 -6.75
C TRP A 29 13.14 11.25 -7.14
N SER A 30 13.58 12.07 -6.19
CA SER A 30 14.23 13.34 -6.52
C SER A 30 15.58 13.13 -7.23
N ARG A 31 16.38 12.12 -6.81
CA ARG A 31 17.59 11.72 -7.54
C ARG A 31 17.28 11.22 -8.95
N PHE A 32 16.22 10.40 -9.11
CA PHE A 32 15.74 9.97 -10.41
C PHE A 32 15.36 11.17 -11.29
N ALA A 33 14.54 12.09 -10.77
CA ALA A 33 14.13 13.31 -11.49
C ALA A 33 15.32 14.10 -12.01
N HIS A 34 16.32 14.34 -11.17
CA HIS A 34 17.54 15.07 -11.56
C HIS A 34 18.34 14.35 -12.65
N ARG A 35 18.49 13.00 -12.55
CA ARG A 35 19.20 12.21 -13.58
C ARG A 35 18.54 12.31 -14.96
N HIS A 36 17.22 12.40 -14.99
CA HIS A 36 16.44 12.43 -16.24
C HIS A 36 16.01 13.83 -16.68
N GLY A 37 16.44 14.90 -15.98
CA GLY A 37 16.05 16.28 -16.30
C GLY A 37 14.57 16.56 -16.11
N LEU A 38 13.91 15.83 -15.20
CA LEU A 38 12.51 16.00 -14.85
C LEU A 38 12.36 16.95 -13.65
N GLU A 39 11.21 17.61 -13.55
CA GLU A 39 10.88 18.42 -12.39
C GLU A 39 10.53 17.53 -11.19
N PRO A 40 11.26 17.58 -10.05
CA PRO A 40 11.03 16.71 -8.91
C PRO A 40 9.58 16.71 -8.39
N ALA A 41 8.95 17.88 -8.31
CA ALA A 41 7.58 17.99 -7.83
C ALA A 41 6.58 17.24 -8.73
N ALA A 42 6.78 17.26 -10.05
CA ALA A 42 5.96 16.53 -11.00
C ALA A 42 6.15 15.00 -10.87
N VAL A 43 7.40 14.57 -10.65
CA VAL A 43 7.71 13.15 -10.39
C VAL A 43 7.04 12.69 -9.10
N LEU A 44 7.22 13.42 -8.01
CA LEU A 44 6.68 13.07 -6.69
C LEU A 44 5.13 13.03 -6.66
N ALA A 45 4.48 13.73 -7.57
CA ALA A 45 3.01 13.70 -7.67
C ALA A 45 2.46 12.34 -8.13
N VAL A 46 3.26 11.49 -8.80
CA VAL A 46 2.79 10.25 -9.45
C VAL A 46 3.45 8.96 -8.92
N VAL A 47 4.40 9.07 -7.97
CA VAL A 47 5.20 7.92 -7.52
C VAL A 47 4.47 6.98 -6.54
N HIS A 48 3.39 7.43 -5.94
CA HIS A 48 2.76 6.69 -4.86
C HIS A 48 1.88 5.52 -5.34
N GLY A 49 1.99 4.39 -4.65
CA GLY A 49 1.13 3.22 -4.80
C GLY A 49 1.43 2.31 -6.01
N ARG A 50 2.35 2.69 -6.90
CA ARG A 50 2.74 1.92 -8.10
C ARG A 50 4.08 1.21 -7.93
N GLN A 51 4.32 0.20 -8.75
CA GLN A 51 5.67 -0.34 -8.93
C GLN A 51 6.55 0.69 -9.66
N GLY A 52 7.80 0.85 -9.22
CA GLY A 52 8.67 1.92 -9.73
C GLY A 52 8.89 1.89 -11.23
N HIS A 53 9.06 0.71 -11.85
CA HIS A 53 9.20 0.61 -13.30
C HIS A 53 7.95 1.07 -14.07
N ALA A 54 6.75 0.91 -13.49
CA ALA A 54 5.51 1.39 -14.10
C ALA A 54 5.42 2.93 -14.03
N THR A 55 5.85 3.51 -12.91
CA THR A 55 5.98 4.97 -12.77
C THR A 55 7.03 5.53 -13.74
N MET A 56 8.19 4.87 -13.89
CA MET A 56 9.22 5.27 -14.85
C MET A 56 8.71 5.23 -16.30
N ALA A 57 7.89 4.24 -16.65
CA ALA A 57 7.29 4.15 -17.99
C ALA A 57 6.29 5.27 -18.27
N GLU A 58 5.56 5.73 -17.26
CA GLU A 58 4.66 6.88 -17.38
C GLU A 58 5.43 8.19 -17.55
N LEU A 59 6.50 8.38 -16.78
CA LEU A 59 7.32 9.59 -16.83
C LEU A 59 8.20 9.67 -18.08
N LEU A 60 8.61 8.54 -18.63
CA LEU A 60 9.52 8.41 -19.76
C LEU A 60 8.92 7.44 -20.80
N PRO A 61 7.82 7.83 -21.50
CA PRO A 61 7.02 6.91 -22.32
C PRO A 61 7.78 6.34 -23.53
N ASP A 62 8.80 7.04 -24.04
CA ASP A 62 9.61 6.59 -25.15
C ASP A 62 10.79 5.68 -24.76
N ARG A 63 10.96 5.46 -23.44
CA ARG A 63 12.06 4.67 -22.91
C ARG A 63 11.76 3.18 -22.96
N PRO A 64 12.71 2.31 -23.42
CA PRO A 64 12.52 0.87 -23.42
C PRO A 64 12.25 0.33 -22.00
N MET A 65 11.25 -0.56 -21.87
CA MET A 65 10.89 -1.15 -20.56
C MET A 65 12.06 -1.88 -19.88
N ALA A 66 12.97 -2.47 -20.66
CA ALA A 66 14.16 -3.13 -20.11
C ALA A 66 15.06 -2.16 -19.30
N GLU A 67 15.15 -0.90 -19.74
CA GLU A 67 15.90 0.14 -19.00
C GLU A 67 15.16 0.57 -17.73
N ASN A 68 13.82 0.66 -17.78
CA ASN A 68 13.00 0.94 -16.61
C ASN A 68 13.13 -0.16 -15.55
N TYR A 69 13.11 -1.43 -15.96
CA TYR A 69 13.34 -2.55 -15.04
C TYR A 69 14.74 -2.53 -14.42
N ALA A 70 15.77 -2.24 -15.23
CA ALA A 70 17.15 -2.19 -14.75
C ALA A 70 17.35 -1.05 -13.73
N GLU A 71 16.86 0.15 -14.03
CA GLU A 71 16.97 1.30 -13.11
C GLU A 71 16.11 1.11 -11.85
N ASN A 72 14.92 0.54 -12.00
CA ASN A 72 14.07 0.21 -10.85
C ASN A 72 14.76 -0.80 -9.92
N ALA A 73 15.47 -1.79 -10.45
CA ALA A 73 16.22 -2.73 -9.63
C ALA A 73 17.31 -2.03 -8.79
N VAL A 74 18.01 -1.06 -9.38
CA VAL A 74 19.00 -0.22 -8.65
C VAL A 74 18.31 0.61 -7.58
N MET A 75 17.19 1.28 -7.91
CA MET A 75 16.44 2.10 -6.97
C MET A 75 15.88 1.28 -5.80
N LEU A 76 15.35 0.08 -6.05
CA LEU A 76 14.88 -0.82 -5.00
C LEU A 76 16.02 -1.24 -4.04
N ALA A 77 17.23 -1.48 -4.57
CA ALA A 77 18.39 -1.77 -3.74
C ALA A 77 18.79 -0.54 -2.88
N GLU A 78 18.75 0.67 -3.45
CA GLU A 78 18.99 1.92 -2.71
C GLU A 78 17.94 2.12 -1.61
N GLU A 79 16.66 1.95 -1.89
CA GLU A 79 15.57 2.10 -0.94
C GLU A 79 15.62 1.04 0.19
N THR A 80 16.07 -0.18 -0.13
CA THR A 80 16.22 -1.25 0.85
C THR A 80 17.40 -0.98 1.80
N ALA A 81 18.44 -0.31 1.31
CA ALA A 81 19.62 0.05 2.11
C ALA A 81 19.44 1.37 2.90
N ASP A 82 18.58 2.28 2.42
CA ASP A 82 18.28 3.57 3.07
C ASP A 82 16.91 3.49 3.76
N LEU A 83 16.92 3.26 5.06
CA LEU A 83 15.71 3.20 5.89
C LEU A 83 15.60 4.43 6.82
N ASP A 84 16.41 5.46 6.59
CA ASP A 84 16.37 6.67 7.42
C ASP A 84 15.06 7.42 7.23
N GLY A 85 14.36 7.66 8.34
CA GLY A 85 13.04 8.28 8.35
C GLY A 85 11.88 7.33 8.03
N VAL A 86 12.13 6.02 7.89
CA VAL A 86 11.06 5.02 7.79
C VAL A 86 10.52 4.75 9.19
N VAL A 87 9.24 5.07 9.40
CA VAL A 87 8.57 4.98 10.71
C VAL A 87 7.16 4.39 10.52
N PRO A 88 6.54 3.84 11.60
CA PRO A 88 5.15 3.39 11.50
C PRO A 88 4.20 4.59 11.34
N VAL A 89 3.18 4.45 10.51
CA VAL A 89 2.04 5.38 10.50
C VAL A 89 1.40 5.41 11.89
N PRO A 90 0.96 6.59 12.40
CA PRO A 90 0.34 6.68 13.72
C PRO A 90 -0.82 5.69 13.87
N GLY A 91 -0.75 4.86 14.93
CA GLY A 91 -1.73 3.80 15.20
C GLY A 91 -1.42 2.44 14.58
N ALA A 92 -0.51 2.33 13.59
CA ALA A 92 -0.22 1.06 12.91
C ALA A 92 0.21 -0.08 13.86
N PRO A 93 1.06 0.13 14.89
CA PRO A 93 1.40 -0.95 15.81
C PRO A 93 0.19 -1.51 16.58
N ALA A 94 -0.67 -0.65 17.10
CA ALA A 94 -1.87 -1.06 17.84
C ALA A 94 -2.92 -1.69 16.91
N PHE A 95 -3.07 -1.14 15.71
CA PHE A 95 -3.97 -1.66 14.68
C PHE A 95 -3.56 -3.09 14.29
N LEU A 96 -2.31 -3.33 13.91
CA LEU A 96 -1.82 -4.67 13.57
C LEU A 96 -1.89 -5.64 14.75
N ALA A 97 -1.64 -5.17 15.98
CA ALA A 97 -1.81 -5.99 17.18
C ALA A 97 -3.26 -6.44 17.37
N SER A 98 -4.24 -5.58 17.06
CA SER A 98 -5.66 -5.91 17.11
C SER A 98 -6.10 -6.94 16.08
N LEU A 99 -5.30 -7.11 14.99
CA LEU A 99 -5.54 -8.10 13.95
C LEU A 99 -4.91 -9.46 14.22
N ALA A 100 -4.26 -9.65 15.38
CA ALA A 100 -3.65 -10.93 15.70
C ALA A 100 -4.68 -12.06 15.70
N GLY A 101 -4.45 -13.08 14.86
CA GLY A 101 -5.38 -14.20 14.67
C GLY A 101 -6.60 -13.92 13.78
N LEU A 102 -6.75 -12.69 13.28
CA LEU A 102 -7.80 -12.32 12.33
C LEU A 102 -7.29 -12.39 10.88
N PRO A 103 -8.15 -12.70 9.89
CA PRO A 103 -7.76 -12.77 8.50
C PRO A 103 -7.32 -11.39 7.95
N HIS A 104 -6.03 -11.25 7.62
CA HIS A 104 -5.50 -10.05 6.97
C HIS A 104 -4.26 -10.36 6.10
N ALA A 105 -4.04 -9.55 5.09
CA ALA A 105 -2.91 -9.65 4.18
C ALA A 105 -2.27 -8.29 3.92
N LEU A 106 -0.96 -8.28 3.73
CA LEU A 106 -0.23 -7.15 3.14
C LEU A 106 -0.31 -7.24 1.62
N VAL A 107 -0.69 -6.16 0.95
CA VAL A 107 -0.77 -6.09 -0.52
C VAL A 107 -0.05 -4.82 -0.98
N THR A 108 1.21 -4.97 -1.35
CA THR A 108 2.10 -3.85 -1.63
C THR A 108 2.69 -3.89 -3.04
N SER A 109 2.99 -2.72 -3.59
CA SER A 109 3.78 -2.55 -4.82
C SER A 109 5.29 -2.64 -4.59
N ALA A 110 5.75 -2.78 -3.34
CA ALA A 110 7.14 -3.02 -2.99
C ALA A 110 7.56 -4.46 -3.31
N SER A 111 8.86 -4.68 -3.52
CA SER A 111 9.44 -6.02 -3.56
C SER A 111 9.38 -6.70 -2.19
N ASP A 112 9.46 -8.04 -2.13
CA ASP A 112 9.46 -8.78 -0.87
C ASP A 112 10.58 -8.31 0.07
N GLY A 113 11.78 -8.10 -0.46
CA GLY A 113 12.92 -7.61 0.33
C GLY A 113 12.68 -6.22 0.91
N LEU A 114 12.18 -5.28 0.11
CA LEU A 114 11.88 -3.92 0.56
C LEU A 114 10.74 -3.90 1.57
N ALA A 115 9.67 -4.69 1.34
CA ALA A 115 8.55 -4.78 2.26
C ALA A 115 8.99 -5.26 3.65
N ARG A 116 9.80 -6.31 3.71
CA ARG A 116 10.35 -6.82 4.98
C ARG A 116 11.23 -5.79 5.68
N ALA A 117 12.12 -5.14 4.94
CA ALA A 117 13.02 -4.13 5.50
C ALA A 117 12.24 -2.93 6.10
N ARG A 118 11.22 -2.43 5.41
CA ARG A 118 10.38 -1.31 5.90
C ARG A 118 9.54 -1.71 7.11
N MET A 119 8.92 -2.89 7.08
CA MET A 119 8.14 -3.40 8.22
C MET A 119 9.03 -3.60 9.46
N GLU A 120 10.22 -4.17 9.28
CA GLU A 120 11.21 -4.35 10.37
C GLU A 120 11.69 -3.01 10.92
N ALA A 121 12.08 -2.05 10.06
CA ALA A 121 12.50 -0.71 10.48
C ALA A 121 11.41 0.02 11.27
N SER A 122 10.15 -0.23 10.94
CA SER A 122 8.98 0.32 11.64
C SER A 122 8.56 -0.51 12.87
N ALA A 123 9.29 -1.57 13.23
CA ALA A 123 8.95 -2.51 14.29
C ALA A 123 7.52 -3.08 14.18
N LEU A 124 7.04 -3.29 12.95
CA LEU A 124 5.72 -3.83 12.66
C LEU A 124 5.80 -5.34 12.33
N PRO A 125 4.87 -6.16 12.85
CA PRO A 125 4.81 -7.58 12.50
C PRO A 125 4.40 -7.75 11.03
N LEU A 126 4.98 -8.76 10.37
CA LEU A 126 4.54 -9.14 9.03
C LEU A 126 3.18 -9.85 9.09
N PRO A 127 2.21 -9.46 8.26
CA PRO A 127 0.96 -10.22 8.09
C PRO A 127 1.21 -11.65 7.61
N PRO A 128 0.31 -12.59 7.93
CA PRO A 128 0.48 -14.01 7.56
C PRO A 128 0.47 -14.26 6.05
N VAL A 129 -0.20 -13.39 5.30
CA VAL A 129 -0.23 -13.39 3.83
C VAL A 129 0.40 -12.10 3.32
N MET A 130 1.29 -12.21 2.35
CA MET A 130 1.93 -11.06 1.70
C MET A 130 1.84 -11.22 0.18
N VAL A 131 1.29 -10.22 -0.48
CA VAL A 131 1.30 -10.07 -1.95
C VAL A 131 2.20 -8.89 -2.29
N THR A 132 3.38 -9.18 -2.85
CA THR A 132 4.41 -8.22 -3.22
C THR A 132 4.52 -8.07 -4.74
N ALA A 133 5.36 -7.15 -5.21
CA ALA A 133 5.51 -6.85 -6.63
C ALA A 133 5.82 -8.09 -7.47
N GLU A 134 6.60 -9.04 -6.95
CA GLU A 134 7.00 -10.27 -7.66
C GLU A 134 5.85 -11.27 -7.83
N ARG A 135 4.78 -11.10 -7.08
CA ARG A 135 3.65 -12.03 -7.05
C ARG A 135 2.52 -11.64 -7.99
N VAL A 136 2.63 -10.51 -8.69
CA VAL A 136 1.62 -9.98 -9.60
C VAL A 136 2.19 -9.70 -10.98
N GLY A 137 1.38 -9.86 -12.00
CA GLY A 137 1.72 -9.53 -13.39
C GLY A 137 1.48 -8.06 -13.73
N ALA A 138 0.59 -7.39 -13.00
CA ALA A 138 0.24 -6.00 -13.21
C ALA A 138 0.31 -5.18 -11.91
N SER A 139 0.78 -3.93 -12.04
CA SER A 139 0.84 -2.97 -10.94
C SER A 139 -0.53 -2.29 -10.72
N LYS A 140 -0.83 -1.83 -9.50
CA LYS A 140 -1.94 -0.91 -9.26
C LYS A 140 -1.92 0.21 -10.33
N PRO A 141 -3.04 0.58 -10.93
CA PRO A 141 -4.43 0.36 -10.50
C PRO A 141 -5.07 -0.97 -10.93
N ASP A 142 -4.31 -1.94 -11.46
CA ASP A 142 -4.83 -3.28 -11.70
C ASP A 142 -5.21 -3.93 -10.37
N PRO A 143 -6.40 -4.58 -10.26
CA PRO A 143 -6.86 -5.19 -9.00
C PRO A 143 -6.16 -6.50 -8.64
N GLU A 144 -5.28 -7.05 -9.48
CA GLU A 144 -4.67 -8.38 -9.32
C GLU A 144 -4.12 -8.62 -7.92
N GLY A 145 -3.39 -7.64 -7.36
CA GLY A 145 -2.80 -7.77 -6.03
C GLY A 145 -3.83 -7.96 -4.92
N PHE A 146 -4.88 -7.16 -4.92
CA PHE A 146 -5.96 -7.29 -3.92
C PHE A 146 -6.81 -8.54 -4.14
N LEU A 147 -7.11 -8.89 -5.39
CA LEU A 147 -7.82 -10.13 -5.71
C LEU A 147 -7.05 -11.36 -5.24
N LYS A 148 -5.73 -11.35 -5.42
CA LYS A 148 -4.84 -12.42 -4.97
C LYS A 148 -4.79 -12.50 -3.45
N GLY A 149 -4.68 -11.37 -2.75
CA GLY A 149 -4.73 -11.32 -1.30
C GLY A 149 -6.03 -11.89 -0.73
N ALA A 150 -7.18 -11.52 -1.31
CA ALA A 150 -8.49 -12.06 -0.94
C ALA A 150 -8.55 -13.58 -1.16
N ALA A 151 -8.11 -14.06 -2.32
CA ALA A 151 -8.10 -15.49 -2.66
C ALA A 151 -7.20 -16.31 -1.72
N GLU A 152 -6.02 -15.81 -1.35
CA GLU A 152 -5.12 -16.49 -0.42
C GLU A 152 -5.65 -16.55 1.01
N LEU A 153 -6.49 -15.58 1.41
CA LEU A 153 -7.22 -15.61 2.67
C LEU A 153 -8.47 -16.48 2.60
N GLY A 154 -8.90 -16.90 1.40
CA GLY A 154 -10.05 -17.77 1.18
C GLY A 154 -11.41 -17.05 1.16
N PHE A 155 -11.41 -15.73 0.84
CA PHE A 155 -12.61 -14.90 0.83
C PHE A 155 -12.91 -14.31 -0.56
N ALA A 156 -14.19 -14.06 -0.82
CA ALA A 156 -14.57 -13.31 -2.01
C ALA A 156 -14.19 -11.82 -1.88
N PRO A 157 -13.89 -11.11 -2.98
CA PRO A 157 -13.51 -9.72 -2.93
C PRO A 157 -14.48 -8.83 -2.13
N ALA A 158 -15.78 -9.01 -2.32
CA ALA A 158 -16.81 -8.25 -1.61
C ALA A 158 -16.87 -8.50 -0.09
N GLU A 159 -16.19 -9.55 0.40
CA GLU A 159 -16.06 -9.86 1.83
C GLU A 159 -14.81 -9.25 2.47
N CYS A 160 -13.98 -8.54 1.67
CA CYS A 160 -12.74 -7.92 2.10
C CYS A 160 -12.88 -6.40 2.17
N LEU A 161 -12.15 -5.76 3.08
CA LEU A 161 -12.00 -4.31 3.17
C LEU A 161 -10.54 -3.94 2.93
N VAL A 162 -10.31 -3.01 2.01
CA VAL A 162 -8.97 -2.50 1.69
C VAL A 162 -8.64 -1.27 2.52
N PHE A 163 -7.39 -1.13 2.94
CA PHE A 163 -6.82 0.09 3.50
C PHE A 163 -5.74 0.60 2.56
N GLU A 164 -5.82 1.88 2.17
CA GLU A 164 -4.98 2.47 1.12
C GLU A 164 -4.84 3.99 1.27
N ASP A 165 -3.68 4.54 0.85
CA ASP A 165 -3.42 5.98 0.90
C ASP A 165 -3.32 6.63 -0.49
N ALA A 166 -3.11 5.84 -1.56
CA ALA A 166 -2.80 6.30 -2.90
C ALA A 166 -3.96 6.14 -3.89
N GLU A 167 -4.02 7.03 -4.89
CA GLU A 167 -5.04 7.04 -5.94
C GLU A 167 -5.17 5.69 -6.66
N VAL A 168 -4.03 5.17 -7.11
CA VAL A 168 -4.00 3.92 -7.89
C VAL A 168 -4.41 2.71 -7.07
N GLY A 169 -4.17 2.72 -5.76
CA GLY A 169 -4.61 1.65 -4.88
C GLY A 169 -6.10 1.72 -4.57
N VAL A 170 -6.65 2.91 -4.33
CA VAL A 170 -8.11 3.11 -4.23
C VAL A 170 -8.81 2.67 -5.52
N ALA A 171 -8.24 3.00 -6.68
CA ALA A 171 -8.75 2.56 -7.98
C ALA A 171 -8.68 1.03 -8.14
N ALA A 172 -7.57 0.41 -7.73
CA ALA A 172 -7.40 -1.04 -7.75
C ALA A 172 -8.43 -1.77 -6.87
N ALA A 173 -8.65 -1.29 -5.64
CA ALA A 173 -9.66 -1.84 -4.73
C ALA A 173 -11.07 -1.82 -5.36
N ARG A 174 -11.45 -0.69 -5.94
CA ARG A 174 -12.74 -0.53 -6.62
C ARG A 174 -12.87 -1.41 -7.85
N ALA A 175 -11.83 -1.49 -8.69
CA ALA A 175 -11.79 -2.37 -9.84
C ALA A 175 -11.95 -3.85 -9.42
N GLY A 176 -11.45 -4.22 -8.24
CA GLY A 176 -11.63 -5.54 -7.62
C GLY A 176 -12.98 -5.76 -6.96
N GLY A 177 -13.87 -4.75 -6.91
CA GLY A 177 -15.19 -4.84 -6.24
C GLY A 177 -15.09 -4.84 -4.71
N MET A 178 -14.07 -4.21 -4.14
CA MET A 178 -13.80 -4.16 -2.70
C MET A 178 -14.07 -2.76 -2.15
N PRO A 179 -14.74 -2.63 -0.99
CA PRO A 179 -14.79 -1.37 -0.26
C PRO A 179 -13.39 -0.97 0.21
N VAL A 180 -13.16 0.36 0.31
CA VAL A 180 -11.84 0.89 0.65
C VAL A 180 -11.93 2.01 1.70
N VAL A 181 -11.10 1.89 2.74
CA VAL A 181 -10.80 2.95 3.70
C VAL A 181 -9.54 3.67 3.23
N GLY A 182 -9.66 4.96 2.98
CA GLY A 182 -8.52 5.82 2.73
C GLY A 182 -7.77 6.13 4.03
N VAL A 183 -6.45 6.05 4.03
CA VAL A 183 -5.61 6.39 5.19
C VAL A 183 -4.82 7.66 4.88
N GLY A 184 -4.84 8.60 5.82
CA GLY A 184 -4.15 9.86 5.70
C GLY A 184 -4.87 10.91 4.83
N PRO A 185 -4.44 12.17 4.91
CA PRO A 185 -5.14 13.30 4.29
C PRO A 185 -5.14 13.25 2.76
N ARG A 186 -4.12 12.65 2.16
CA ARG A 186 -4.00 12.51 0.70
C ARG A 186 -5.12 11.67 0.10
N ALA A 187 -5.51 10.59 0.79
CA ALA A 187 -6.55 9.67 0.34
C ALA A 187 -7.92 10.34 0.15
N ALA A 188 -8.19 11.46 0.84
CA ALA A 188 -9.46 12.18 0.72
C ALA A 188 -9.80 12.61 -0.72
N ALA A 189 -8.77 12.93 -1.52
CA ALA A 189 -8.94 13.35 -2.92
C ALA A 189 -9.42 12.21 -3.84
N TYR A 190 -9.25 10.95 -3.44
CA TYR A 190 -9.52 9.77 -4.26
C TYR A 190 -10.88 9.15 -3.99
N GLY A 191 -11.65 9.75 -3.07
CA GLY A 191 -13.04 9.41 -2.75
C GLY A 191 -13.21 7.99 -2.19
N PRO A 192 -12.44 7.51 -1.21
CA PRO A 192 -12.66 6.21 -0.58
C PRO A 192 -14.04 6.13 0.08
N ASP A 193 -14.48 4.94 0.47
CA ASP A 193 -15.79 4.73 1.13
C ASP A 193 -15.81 5.27 2.56
N ALA A 194 -14.64 5.34 3.21
CA ALA A 194 -14.41 6.05 4.47
C ALA A 194 -12.98 6.60 4.49
N LEU A 195 -12.74 7.60 5.33
CA LEU A 195 -11.43 8.23 5.51
C LEU A 195 -11.02 8.15 6.99
N ALA A 196 -9.86 7.57 7.25
CA ALA A 196 -9.16 7.62 8.52
C ALA A 196 -7.99 8.63 8.40
N ALA A 197 -7.93 9.63 9.26
CA ALA A 197 -6.79 10.54 9.26
C ALA A 197 -5.50 9.80 9.62
N THR A 198 -5.60 8.82 10.50
CA THR A 198 -4.56 7.87 10.87
C THR A 198 -5.20 6.53 11.29
N LEU A 199 -4.40 5.50 11.52
CA LEU A 199 -4.92 4.22 12.02
C LEU A 199 -5.36 4.27 13.50
N LEU A 200 -5.15 5.39 14.21
CA LEU A 200 -5.75 5.64 15.53
C LEU A 200 -7.28 5.81 15.47
N ASP A 201 -7.79 6.20 14.31
CA ASP A 201 -9.22 6.42 14.07
C ASP A 201 -9.96 5.12 13.68
N VAL A 202 -9.25 3.98 13.67
CA VAL A 202 -9.79 2.69 13.24
C VAL A 202 -9.86 1.72 14.40
N THR A 203 -11.02 1.10 14.59
CA THR A 203 -11.18 -0.02 15.53
C THR A 203 -11.70 -1.26 14.79
N VAL A 204 -11.16 -2.42 15.14
CA VAL A 204 -11.57 -3.72 14.59
C VAL A 204 -12.00 -4.61 15.74
N THR A 205 -13.20 -5.18 15.62
CA THR A 205 -13.71 -6.15 16.58
C THR A 205 -14.15 -7.43 15.88
N ALA A 206 -13.76 -8.58 16.44
CA ALA A 206 -14.25 -9.87 15.97
C ALA A 206 -15.71 -10.08 16.41
N GLY A 207 -16.56 -10.45 15.46
CA GLY A 207 -17.94 -10.80 15.68
C GLY A 207 -18.19 -12.31 15.53
N PRO A 208 -19.45 -12.74 15.57
CA PRO A 208 -19.82 -14.13 15.35
C PRO A 208 -19.52 -14.55 13.89
N GLU A 209 -19.41 -15.86 13.68
CA GLU A 209 -19.25 -16.48 12.34
C GLU A 209 -18.02 -16.00 11.54
N GLY A 210 -16.98 -15.48 12.24
CA GLY A 210 -15.78 -14.98 11.60
C GLY A 210 -15.95 -13.62 10.92
N LEU A 211 -17.01 -12.87 11.24
CA LEU A 211 -17.20 -11.50 10.78
C LEU A 211 -16.31 -10.55 11.58
N LEU A 212 -15.84 -9.51 10.92
CA LEU A 212 -15.12 -8.39 11.50
C LEU A 212 -15.97 -7.13 11.37
N THR A 213 -16.14 -6.41 12.47
CA THR A 213 -16.71 -5.06 12.44
C THR A 213 -15.56 -4.06 12.49
N VAL A 214 -15.46 -3.26 11.45
CA VAL A 214 -14.46 -2.18 11.32
C VAL A 214 -15.19 -0.84 11.44
N THR A 215 -14.80 -0.05 12.43
CA THR A 215 -15.33 1.31 12.64
C THR A 215 -14.24 2.33 12.35
N VAL A 216 -14.58 3.31 11.53
CA VAL A 216 -13.72 4.43 11.14
C VAL A 216 -14.40 5.72 11.57
N GLY A 217 -13.75 6.49 12.45
CA GLY A 217 -14.39 7.68 13.04
C GLY A 217 -13.45 8.79 13.39
#